data_dcd36a7412f8db47073b366bfeb21451
#
_entry.id   dcd36a7412f8db47073b366bfeb21451
#
_cell.length_a   1.000
_cell.length_b   1.000
_cell.length_c   1.000
_cell.angle_alpha   90.00
_cell.angle_beta   90.00
_cell.angle_gamma   90.00
#
_symmetry.space_group_name_H-M   'P 1'
#
loop_
_entity.id
_entity.type
_entity.pdbx_description
1 polymer ?
#
loop_
_entity_poly.entity_id
_entity_poly.type
_entity_poly.pdbx_seq_one_letter_code
_entity_poly.pdbx_strand_id
1 'polypeptide(L)'
;MAKWTNWVGNQSCLPAEHAAPASEDELAVLVAGAARRGLPVRVAGAGHSFTPVVTTDGLLLDVRSLPGIRSIDPERRRVVVGPATTIGDFGEPLWAAGLSLVNQGDIVAQQIAGAVSTATHGSGLWLGCFSAGVRRLRLVTGNGEVVEVGESEPELLHAAQVAVGMLGVITELELEVAPAYRLRERIEHWSWDEAWGRFDELAQAHRHYSFFWMPSEGSAELYGLATPGESLTDRCHVKIYDEVDDSVPDSDEPHRRVGPAYVIYPMVYEPNFHELEYFVPYEVGRDALAAMRELMLRSLPASIFPMEVRTVGRDDAYLSHSFERDTVVISVSGTPGTDYWPYLREVDRLLGEFDARVHWGKLHFLTREQLLERYPRANDFIETRRRLDPDGTFLNSHLRPLFE
;
A
#
# COMPACT_ATOMS: atom_id res chain seq x y z
N MET A 1 -1.89 -23.21 -20.71
CA MET A 1 -2.17 -22.00 -19.90
C MET A 1 -1.07 -21.85 -18.85
N ALA A 2 -0.48 -20.66 -18.71
CA ALA A 2 0.57 -20.43 -17.74
C ALA A 2 -0.06 -20.12 -16.37
N LYS A 3 0.43 -20.75 -15.31
CA LYS A 3 0.05 -20.44 -13.93
C LYS A 3 0.63 -19.07 -13.58
N TRP A 4 -0.21 -18.18 -13.03
CA TRP A 4 0.26 -16.97 -12.38
C TRP A 4 0.45 -17.23 -10.88
N THR A 5 1.47 -16.60 -10.30
CA THR A 5 1.74 -16.66 -8.87
C THR A 5 2.24 -15.28 -8.43
N ASN A 6 1.78 -14.81 -7.26
CA ASN A 6 2.24 -13.54 -6.71
C ASN A 6 3.68 -13.63 -6.17
N TRP A 7 4.24 -12.49 -5.76
CA TRP A 7 5.62 -12.35 -5.29
C TRP A 7 6.01 -13.34 -4.18
N VAL A 8 5.17 -13.52 -3.14
CA VAL A 8 5.49 -14.41 -2.00
C VAL A 8 5.02 -15.86 -2.18
N GLY A 9 4.34 -16.18 -3.30
CA GLY A 9 3.88 -17.52 -3.60
C GLY A 9 2.60 -17.97 -2.88
N ASN A 10 1.96 -17.09 -2.08
CA ASN A 10 0.74 -17.44 -1.34
C ASN A 10 -0.55 -17.33 -2.15
N GLN A 11 -0.51 -16.66 -3.31
CA GLN A 11 -1.63 -16.54 -4.22
C GLN A 11 -1.25 -17.07 -5.60
N SER A 12 -2.13 -17.83 -6.21
CA SER A 12 -1.94 -18.29 -7.59
C SER A 12 -3.26 -18.58 -8.27
N CYS A 13 -3.28 -18.49 -9.61
CA CYS A 13 -4.44 -18.88 -10.43
C CYS A 13 -4.01 -19.47 -11.77
N LEU A 14 -4.98 -20.12 -12.44
CA LEU A 14 -4.87 -20.65 -13.80
C LEU A 14 -5.92 -19.92 -14.65
N PRO A 15 -5.62 -18.72 -15.16
CA PRO A 15 -6.58 -17.97 -15.96
C PRO A 15 -6.88 -18.71 -17.27
N ALA A 16 -8.13 -18.59 -17.76
CA ALA A 16 -8.50 -19.11 -19.09
C ALA A 16 -7.70 -18.43 -20.21
N GLU A 17 -7.37 -17.16 -20.02
CA GLU A 17 -6.60 -16.36 -20.97
C GLU A 17 -5.60 -15.48 -20.22
N HIS A 18 -4.44 -15.29 -20.84
CA HIS A 18 -3.42 -14.34 -20.36
C HIS A 18 -2.98 -13.47 -21.54
N ALA A 19 -3.10 -12.15 -21.41
CA ALA A 19 -2.74 -11.21 -22.46
C ALA A 19 -1.89 -10.06 -21.92
N ALA A 20 -1.00 -9.56 -22.79
CA ALA A 20 -0.13 -8.43 -22.53
C ALA A 20 -0.33 -7.35 -23.61
N PRO A 21 -1.37 -6.50 -23.50
CA PRO A 21 -1.68 -5.49 -24.50
C PRO A 21 -0.54 -4.49 -24.64
N ALA A 22 -0.22 -4.12 -25.90
CA ALA A 22 0.81 -3.14 -26.22
C ALA A 22 0.28 -1.70 -26.27
N SER A 23 -1.06 -1.52 -26.25
CA SER A 23 -1.72 -0.22 -26.30
C SER A 23 -3.04 -0.20 -25.52
N GLU A 24 -3.55 1.00 -25.26
CA GLU A 24 -4.88 1.21 -24.66
C GLU A 24 -5.99 0.66 -25.57
N ASP A 25 -5.89 0.84 -26.88
CA ASP A 25 -6.88 0.34 -27.84
C ASP A 25 -6.95 -1.20 -27.83
N GLU A 26 -5.79 -1.87 -27.81
CA GLU A 26 -5.74 -3.33 -27.71
C GLU A 26 -6.33 -3.80 -26.38
N LEU A 27 -6.01 -3.13 -25.28
CA LEU A 27 -6.56 -3.42 -23.97
C LEU A 27 -8.08 -3.27 -23.95
N ALA A 28 -8.61 -2.21 -24.54
CA ALA A 28 -10.06 -1.97 -24.65
C ALA A 28 -10.78 -3.10 -25.41
N VAL A 29 -10.19 -3.55 -26.52
CA VAL A 29 -10.71 -4.69 -27.31
C VAL A 29 -10.71 -5.98 -26.49
N LEU A 30 -9.63 -6.25 -25.74
CA LEU A 30 -9.52 -7.45 -24.90
C LEU A 30 -10.55 -7.45 -23.77
N VAL A 31 -10.70 -6.32 -23.04
CA VAL A 31 -11.68 -6.19 -21.96
C VAL A 31 -13.09 -6.36 -22.48
N ALA A 32 -13.49 -5.64 -23.55
CA ALA A 32 -14.81 -5.78 -24.16
C ALA A 32 -15.07 -7.19 -24.67
N GLY A 33 -14.04 -7.84 -25.20
CA GLY A 33 -14.10 -9.23 -25.67
C GLY A 33 -14.34 -10.23 -24.54
N ALA A 34 -13.69 -10.04 -23.40
CA ALA A 34 -13.87 -10.86 -22.20
C ALA A 34 -15.27 -10.65 -21.60
N ALA A 35 -15.71 -9.39 -21.45
CA ALA A 35 -17.04 -9.05 -20.95
C ALA A 35 -18.16 -9.71 -21.76
N ARG A 36 -18.12 -9.62 -23.10
CA ARG A 36 -19.12 -10.28 -23.98
C ARG A 36 -19.18 -11.81 -23.80
N ARG A 37 -18.12 -12.43 -23.31
CA ARG A 37 -18.06 -13.88 -23.04
C ARG A 37 -18.35 -14.22 -21.57
N GLY A 38 -18.64 -13.22 -20.74
CA GLY A 38 -18.87 -13.40 -19.32
C GLY A 38 -17.61 -13.82 -18.54
N LEU A 39 -16.43 -13.50 -19.05
CA LEU A 39 -15.16 -13.83 -18.40
C LEU A 39 -14.75 -12.69 -17.45
N PRO A 40 -14.48 -12.98 -16.17
CA PRO A 40 -13.92 -11.99 -15.26
C PRO A 40 -12.52 -11.55 -15.71
N VAL A 41 -12.22 -10.27 -15.53
CA VAL A 41 -10.95 -9.65 -15.91
C VAL A 41 -10.22 -9.17 -14.68
N ARG A 42 -8.95 -9.57 -14.53
CA ARG A 42 -8.06 -8.99 -13.50
C ARG A 42 -6.74 -8.55 -14.10
N VAL A 43 -6.09 -7.60 -13.45
CA VAL A 43 -4.80 -7.05 -13.87
C VAL A 43 -3.72 -7.48 -12.90
N ALA A 44 -2.64 -8.05 -13.41
CA ALA A 44 -1.45 -8.34 -12.65
C ALA A 44 -0.42 -7.21 -12.82
N GLY A 45 -0.07 -6.57 -11.71
CA GLY A 45 1.10 -5.71 -11.62
C GLY A 45 2.33 -6.51 -11.13
N ALA A 46 3.15 -5.91 -10.28
CA ALA A 46 4.32 -6.56 -9.67
C ALA A 46 3.98 -7.72 -8.70
N GLY A 47 2.70 -7.92 -8.38
CA GLY A 47 2.23 -9.06 -7.59
C GLY A 47 2.52 -8.97 -6.09
N HIS A 48 2.63 -7.78 -5.52
CA HIS A 48 2.96 -7.57 -4.11
C HIS A 48 1.78 -7.70 -3.13
N SER A 49 0.57 -7.96 -3.61
CA SER A 49 -0.59 -8.18 -2.74
C SER A 49 -0.60 -9.60 -2.18
N PHE A 50 -0.86 -9.73 -0.87
CA PHE A 50 -1.02 -11.01 -0.16
C PHE A 50 -2.44 -11.57 -0.27
N THR A 51 -3.42 -10.75 -0.67
CA THR A 51 -4.82 -11.13 -0.91
C THR A 51 -5.03 -11.58 -2.35
N PRO A 52 -6.09 -12.37 -2.64
CA PRO A 52 -6.38 -12.84 -4.00
C PRO A 52 -7.03 -11.78 -4.90
N VAL A 53 -6.67 -10.49 -4.75
CA VAL A 53 -7.21 -9.39 -5.56
C VAL A 53 -6.90 -9.50 -7.05
N VAL A 54 -5.84 -10.23 -7.42
CA VAL A 54 -5.42 -10.45 -8.82
C VAL A 54 -5.93 -11.77 -9.39
N THR A 55 -6.25 -12.75 -8.55
CA THR A 55 -6.62 -14.08 -9.02
C THR A 55 -7.88 -14.06 -9.89
N THR A 56 -7.86 -14.82 -10.98
CA THR A 56 -9.01 -14.98 -11.89
C THR A 56 -8.96 -16.32 -12.59
N ASP A 57 -10.11 -16.84 -12.94
CA ASP A 57 -10.31 -17.97 -13.87
C ASP A 57 -10.61 -17.51 -15.29
N GLY A 58 -10.80 -16.19 -15.51
CA GLY A 58 -11.08 -15.57 -16.80
C GLY A 58 -9.83 -15.02 -17.50
N LEU A 59 -9.84 -13.73 -17.83
CA LEU A 59 -8.73 -13.03 -18.46
C LEU A 59 -7.81 -12.38 -17.42
N LEU A 60 -6.55 -12.76 -17.43
CA LEU A 60 -5.49 -12.06 -16.68
C LEU A 60 -4.72 -11.15 -17.64
N LEU A 61 -4.71 -9.84 -17.32
CA LEU A 61 -3.98 -8.82 -18.08
C LEU A 61 -2.65 -8.50 -17.42
N ASP A 62 -1.60 -8.40 -18.23
CA ASP A 62 -0.28 -7.90 -17.85
C ASP A 62 -0.05 -6.55 -18.53
N VAL A 63 0.04 -5.49 -17.76
CA VAL A 63 0.21 -4.12 -18.27
C VAL A 63 1.65 -3.64 -18.29
N ARG A 64 2.64 -4.54 -18.11
CA ARG A 64 4.07 -4.21 -18.13
C ARG A 64 4.55 -3.60 -19.45
N SER A 65 3.83 -3.78 -20.53
CA SER A 65 4.09 -3.13 -21.83
C SER A 65 3.63 -1.65 -21.90
N LEU A 66 2.98 -1.14 -20.85
CA LEU A 66 2.52 0.25 -20.74
C LEU A 66 3.27 1.03 -19.63
N PRO A 67 4.61 1.00 -19.59
CA PRO A 67 5.39 1.63 -18.54
C PRO A 67 5.73 3.09 -18.87
N GLY A 68 6.40 3.73 -17.92
CA GLY A 68 7.23 4.90 -18.11
C GLY A 68 6.54 6.22 -17.81
N ILE A 69 7.40 7.18 -17.52
CA ILE A 69 7.02 8.58 -17.35
C ILE A 69 6.77 9.17 -18.73
N ARG A 70 5.58 9.74 -18.93
CA ARG A 70 5.16 10.34 -20.20
C ARG A 70 5.45 11.83 -20.26
N SER A 71 5.25 12.53 -19.12
CA SER A 71 5.61 13.95 -18.98
C SER A 71 5.84 14.30 -17.52
N ILE A 72 6.70 15.31 -17.30
CA ILE A 72 6.92 15.94 -16.00
C ILE A 72 6.66 17.44 -16.21
N ASP A 73 5.83 18.01 -15.34
CA ASP A 73 5.51 19.44 -15.30
C ASP A 73 5.96 20.04 -13.96
N PRO A 74 7.17 20.63 -13.88
CA PRO A 74 7.68 21.19 -12.64
C PRO A 74 6.89 22.41 -12.15
N GLU A 75 6.29 23.20 -13.04
CA GLU A 75 5.53 24.39 -12.65
C GLU A 75 4.22 24.00 -11.95
N ARG A 76 3.51 23.00 -12.49
CA ARG A 76 2.28 22.48 -11.92
C ARG A 76 2.53 21.44 -10.84
N ARG A 77 3.77 20.96 -10.69
CA ARG A 77 4.14 19.81 -9.85
C ARG A 77 3.29 18.58 -10.16
N ARG A 78 3.30 18.19 -11.43
CA ARG A 78 2.56 17.03 -11.93
C ARG A 78 3.49 16.10 -12.72
N VAL A 79 3.22 14.81 -12.63
CA VAL A 79 3.85 13.80 -13.47
C VAL A 79 2.78 12.90 -14.07
N VAL A 80 2.87 12.65 -15.38
CA VAL A 80 1.98 11.70 -16.07
C VAL A 80 2.75 10.44 -16.38
N VAL A 81 2.16 9.30 -16.00
CA VAL A 81 2.83 7.99 -16.09
C VAL A 81 1.92 6.89 -16.61
N GLY A 82 2.52 5.88 -17.20
CA GLY A 82 1.86 4.62 -17.50
C GLY A 82 1.66 3.74 -16.25
N PRO A 83 0.69 2.80 -16.26
CA PRO A 83 0.28 2.02 -15.10
C PRO A 83 1.38 1.12 -14.52
N ALA A 84 2.29 0.66 -15.37
CA ALA A 84 3.37 -0.25 -15.02
C ALA A 84 4.67 0.45 -14.57
N THR A 85 4.69 1.77 -14.49
CA THR A 85 5.81 2.53 -13.90
C THR A 85 6.01 2.10 -12.47
N THR A 86 7.19 1.66 -12.08
CA THR A 86 7.46 1.28 -10.69
C THR A 86 7.72 2.52 -9.83
N ILE A 87 7.52 2.39 -8.52
CA ILE A 87 7.83 3.50 -7.59
C ILE A 87 9.31 3.90 -7.71
N GLY A 88 10.21 2.95 -7.95
CA GLY A 88 11.63 3.23 -8.18
C GLY A 88 11.91 4.03 -9.44
N ASP A 89 11.12 3.85 -10.49
CA ASP A 89 11.29 4.58 -11.76
C ASP A 89 11.05 6.09 -11.64
N PHE A 90 10.39 6.55 -10.58
CA PHE A 90 10.18 7.99 -10.34
C PHE A 90 11.43 8.70 -9.84
N GLY A 91 12.31 8.01 -9.10
CA GLY A 91 13.38 8.63 -8.33
C GLY A 91 14.24 9.60 -9.14
N GLU A 92 15.10 9.08 -9.98
CA GLU A 92 16.06 9.86 -10.77
C GLU A 92 15.40 10.87 -11.73
N PRO A 93 14.33 10.51 -12.51
CA PRO A 93 13.70 11.46 -13.42
C PRO A 93 13.05 12.64 -12.71
N LEU A 94 12.36 12.42 -11.58
CA LEU A 94 11.79 13.51 -10.80
C LEU A 94 12.89 14.37 -10.17
N TRP A 95 13.92 13.75 -9.60
CA TRP A 95 15.05 14.45 -9.02
C TRP A 95 15.74 15.37 -10.02
N ALA A 96 16.01 14.88 -11.23
CA ALA A 96 16.60 15.67 -12.32
C ALA A 96 15.69 16.86 -12.74
N ALA A 97 14.39 16.78 -12.52
CA ALA A 97 13.43 17.84 -12.75
C ALA A 97 13.20 18.76 -11.53
N GLY A 98 13.96 18.60 -10.45
CA GLY A 98 13.79 19.33 -9.19
C GLY A 98 12.55 18.93 -8.38
N LEU A 99 12.08 17.69 -8.56
CA LEU A 99 10.87 17.16 -7.95
C LEU A 99 11.14 15.85 -7.20
N SER A 100 10.17 15.42 -6.40
CA SER A 100 10.13 14.14 -5.68
C SER A 100 8.70 13.69 -5.48
N LEU A 101 8.48 12.40 -5.21
CA LEU A 101 7.19 11.94 -4.70
C LEU A 101 6.88 12.64 -3.36
N VAL A 102 5.60 12.94 -3.10
CA VAL A 102 5.15 13.59 -1.86
C VAL A 102 5.45 12.72 -0.65
N ASN A 103 5.10 11.44 -0.74
CA ASN A 103 5.46 10.41 0.24
C ASN A 103 6.39 9.39 -0.40
N GLN A 104 7.13 8.64 0.40
CA GLN A 104 8.02 7.58 -0.05
C GLN A 104 7.45 6.23 0.40
N GLY A 105 7.92 5.13 -0.19
CA GLY A 105 7.57 3.77 0.20
C GLY A 105 8.81 2.91 0.37
N ASP A 106 8.76 1.93 1.26
CA ASP A 106 9.90 1.01 1.45
C ASP A 106 10.12 0.15 0.20
N ILE A 107 9.05 -0.36 -0.42
CA ILE A 107 9.11 -1.27 -1.56
C ILE A 107 8.99 -0.50 -2.88
N VAL A 108 10.11 -0.32 -3.58
CA VAL A 108 10.14 0.45 -4.84
C VAL A 108 9.79 -0.37 -6.09
N ALA A 109 9.71 -1.69 -5.99
CA ALA A 109 9.37 -2.59 -7.10
C ALA A 109 7.87 -2.63 -7.45
N GLN A 110 7.01 -2.04 -6.63
CA GLN A 110 5.57 -1.97 -6.89
C GLN A 110 5.27 -1.07 -8.08
N GLN A 111 4.36 -1.53 -8.96
CA GLN A 111 3.85 -0.70 -10.05
C GLN A 111 2.80 0.28 -9.51
N ILE A 112 2.86 1.53 -9.99
CA ILE A 112 2.09 2.65 -9.43
C ILE A 112 0.57 2.43 -9.48
N ALA A 113 0.03 1.85 -10.55
CA ALA A 113 -1.41 1.58 -10.65
C ALA A 113 -1.88 0.60 -9.57
N GLY A 114 -1.08 -0.43 -9.28
CA GLY A 114 -1.37 -1.38 -8.20
C GLY A 114 -1.23 -0.73 -6.82
N ALA A 115 -0.18 0.04 -6.59
CA ALA A 115 0.07 0.74 -5.35
C ALA A 115 -1.06 1.74 -5.01
N VAL A 116 -1.47 2.55 -5.99
CA VAL A 116 -2.62 3.47 -5.87
C VAL A 116 -3.91 2.70 -5.58
N SER A 117 -4.19 1.64 -6.36
CA SER A 117 -5.45 0.89 -6.24
C SER A 117 -5.65 0.23 -4.87
N THR A 118 -4.59 -0.04 -4.11
CA THR A 118 -4.64 -0.65 -2.78
C THR A 118 -4.28 0.30 -1.65
N ALA A 119 -4.17 1.60 -1.94
CA ALA A 119 -3.80 2.65 -1.00
C ALA A 119 -2.43 2.42 -0.33
N THR A 120 -1.43 1.97 -1.09
CA THR A 120 -0.05 1.84 -0.60
C THR A 120 0.46 3.19 -0.08
N HIS A 121 1.23 3.13 0.99
CA HIS A 121 1.68 4.30 1.75
C HIS A 121 3.14 4.13 2.24
N GLY A 122 3.71 5.20 2.75
CA GLY A 122 4.91 5.18 3.56
C GLY A 122 4.60 5.40 5.04
N SER A 123 5.34 6.27 5.69
CA SER A 123 5.03 6.75 7.03
C SER A 123 5.01 8.27 7.09
N GLY A 124 4.26 8.83 8.03
CA GLY A 124 4.18 10.26 8.29
C GLY A 124 2.75 10.72 8.54
N LEU A 125 2.51 11.35 9.70
CA LEU A 125 1.17 11.80 10.12
C LEU A 125 0.56 12.84 9.17
N TRP A 126 1.41 13.58 8.45
CA TRP A 126 1.01 14.63 7.52
C TRP A 126 1.07 14.18 6.05
N LEU A 127 1.32 12.90 5.82
CA LEU A 127 1.52 12.31 4.49
C LEU A 127 0.46 11.25 4.22
N GLY A 128 -0.31 11.44 3.16
CA GLY A 128 -1.30 10.46 2.69
C GLY A 128 -0.68 9.28 1.94
N CYS A 129 -1.54 8.38 1.50
CA CYS A 129 -1.20 7.30 0.60
C CYS A 129 -0.78 7.83 -0.79
N PHE A 130 -0.16 7.00 -1.63
CA PHE A 130 0.14 7.38 -3.03
C PHE A 130 -1.14 7.76 -3.80
N SER A 131 -2.26 7.12 -3.47
CA SER A 131 -3.57 7.43 -4.05
C SER A 131 -4.04 8.86 -3.78
N ALA A 132 -3.70 9.45 -2.64
CA ALA A 132 -4.03 10.83 -2.31
C ALA A 132 -3.39 11.85 -3.27
N GLY A 133 -2.28 11.48 -3.91
CA GLY A 133 -1.60 12.29 -4.93
C GLY A 133 -2.21 12.21 -6.34
N VAL A 134 -3.15 11.30 -6.60
CA VAL A 134 -3.75 11.14 -7.92
C VAL A 134 -4.68 12.31 -8.24
N ARG A 135 -4.45 12.96 -9.38
CA ARG A 135 -5.23 14.10 -9.87
C ARG A 135 -6.03 13.78 -11.13
N ARG A 136 -5.60 12.77 -11.89
CA ARG A 136 -6.31 12.28 -13.07
C ARG A 136 -5.95 10.81 -13.32
N LEU A 137 -6.93 10.06 -13.83
CA LEU A 137 -6.79 8.68 -14.28
C LEU A 137 -7.45 8.51 -15.64
N ARG A 138 -6.89 7.62 -16.47
CA ARG A 138 -7.59 7.04 -17.62
C ARG A 138 -7.85 5.58 -17.33
N LEU A 139 -9.09 5.16 -17.58
CA LEU A 139 -9.59 3.81 -17.27
C LEU A 139 -10.21 3.20 -18.52
N VAL A 140 -9.94 1.92 -18.76
CA VAL A 140 -10.75 1.09 -19.65
C VAL A 140 -11.80 0.37 -18.79
N THR A 141 -13.06 0.73 -18.99
CA THR A 141 -14.22 0.21 -18.22
C THR A 141 -14.64 -1.19 -18.69
N GLY A 142 -15.60 -1.82 -18.01
CA GLY A 142 -16.04 -3.19 -18.28
C GLY A 142 -16.59 -3.42 -19.71
N ASN A 143 -17.13 -2.38 -20.35
CA ASN A 143 -17.60 -2.44 -21.75
C ASN A 143 -16.51 -2.09 -22.78
N GLY A 144 -15.28 -1.78 -22.34
CA GLY A 144 -14.15 -1.40 -23.19
C GLY A 144 -14.12 0.08 -23.59
N GLU A 145 -14.93 0.94 -22.98
CA GLU A 145 -14.84 2.38 -23.17
C GLU A 145 -13.67 2.96 -22.36
N VAL A 146 -13.02 3.96 -22.93
CA VAL A 146 -11.99 4.74 -22.24
C VAL A 146 -12.66 5.92 -21.54
N VAL A 147 -12.52 6.01 -20.24
CA VAL A 147 -13.03 7.09 -19.41
C VAL A 147 -11.85 7.84 -18.77
N GLU A 148 -11.89 9.17 -18.85
CA GLU A 148 -10.98 10.03 -18.12
C GLU A 148 -11.68 10.57 -16.88
N VAL A 149 -11.00 10.44 -15.72
CA VAL A 149 -11.50 10.87 -14.41
C VAL A 149 -10.50 11.84 -13.82
N GLY A 150 -10.95 13.01 -13.41
CA GLY A 150 -10.05 14.05 -12.89
C GLY A 150 -10.72 15.00 -11.90
N GLU A 151 -10.00 16.07 -11.53
CA GLU A 151 -10.41 17.04 -10.51
C GLU A 151 -11.74 17.77 -10.81
N SER A 152 -12.20 17.77 -12.07
CA SER A 152 -13.52 18.31 -12.44
C SER A 152 -14.69 17.43 -12.00
N GLU A 153 -14.44 16.17 -11.66
CA GLU A 153 -15.42 15.18 -11.18
C GLU A 153 -14.95 14.56 -9.85
N PRO A 154 -14.89 15.36 -8.76
CA PRO A 154 -14.23 14.95 -7.51
C PRO A 154 -14.81 13.65 -6.91
N GLU A 155 -16.12 13.46 -6.95
CA GLU A 155 -16.78 12.25 -6.45
C GLU A 155 -16.30 10.99 -7.21
N LEU A 156 -16.17 11.08 -8.53
CA LEU A 156 -15.67 9.98 -9.34
C LEU A 156 -14.18 9.77 -9.13
N LEU A 157 -13.41 10.85 -8.99
CA LEU A 157 -11.97 10.79 -8.69
C LEU A 157 -11.72 10.10 -7.34
N HIS A 158 -12.42 10.50 -6.29
CA HIS A 158 -12.28 9.90 -4.96
C HIS A 158 -12.67 8.41 -4.94
N ALA A 159 -13.66 8.01 -5.75
CA ALA A 159 -13.97 6.58 -5.93
C ALA A 159 -12.86 5.84 -6.68
N ALA A 160 -12.21 6.49 -7.68
CA ALA A 160 -11.22 5.85 -8.54
C ALA A 160 -9.81 5.80 -7.92
N GLN A 161 -9.48 6.69 -6.98
CA GLN A 161 -8.17 6.76 -6.31
C GLN A 161 -7.82 5.45 -5.58
N VAL A 162 -8.81 4.78 -4.95
CA VAL A 162 -8.64 3.47 -4.31
C VAL A 162 -9.77 2.56 -4.77
N ALA A 163 -9.58 1.86 -5.88
CA ALA A 163 -10.65 1.07 -6.49
C ALA A 163 -10.37 -0.45 -6.53
N VAL A 164 -9.23 -0.91 -6.07
CA VAL A 164 -8.83 -2.34 -6.09
C VAL A 164 -9.03 -2.98 -7.48
N GLY A 165 -8.93 -2.17 -8.55
CA GLY A 165 -9.14 -2.57 -9.93
C GLY A 165 -10.59 -2.94 -10.29
N MET A 166 -11.60 -2.44 -9.56
CA MET A 166 -13.02 -2.75 -9.78
C MET A 166 -13.74 -1.74 -10.68
N LEU A 167 -13.17 -0.57 -10.93
CA LEU A 167 -13.79 0.46 -11.80
C LEU A 167 -13.31 0.38 -13.25
N GLY A 168 -12.22 -0.31 -13.49
CA GLY A 168 -11.60 -0.42 -14.80
C GLY A 168 -10.11 -0.73 -14.72
N VAL A 169 -9.50 -0.89 -15.89
CA VAL A 169 -8.06 -1.06 -16.04
C VAL A 169 -7.42 0.30 -16.23
N ILE A 170 -6.57 0.71 -15.29
CA ILE A 170 -5.83 1.98 -15.38
C ILE A 170 -4.83 1.91 -16.54
N THR A 171 -4.83 2.93 -17.40
CA THR A 171 -3.92 3.05 -18.55
C THR A 171 -3.00 4.26 -18.44
N GLU A 172 -3.37 5.25 -17.63
CA GLU A 172 -2.58 6.43 -17.34
C GLU A 172 -2.95 7.02 -15.98
N LEU A 173 -1.96 7.60 -15.29
CA LEU A 173 -2.15 8.36 -14.06
C LEU A 173 -1.43 9.70 -14.17
N GLU A 174 -2.06 10.76 -13.67
CA GLU A 174 -1.41 12.03 -13.33
C GLU A 174 -1.33 12.15 -11.82
N LEU A 175 -0.11 12.33 -11.31
CA LEU A 175 0.17 12.41 -9.88
C LEU A 175 0.70 13.80 -9.52
N GLU A 176 0.29 14.30 -8.37
CA GLU A 176 0.94 15.40 -7.71
C GLU A 176 2.30 14.96 -7.16
N VAL A 177 3.28 15.84 -7.28
CA VAL A 177 4.64 15.65 -6.77
C VAL A 177 5.08 16.87 -5.97
N ALA A 178 6.07 16.70 -5.10
CA ALA A 178 6.65 17.76 -4.28
C ALA A 178 7.92 18.34 -4.93
N PRO A 179 8.39 19.52 -4.51
CA PRO A 179 9.77 19.91 -4.76
C PRO A 179 10.73 18.84 -4.29
N ALA A 180 11.87 18.68 -4.97
CA ALA A 180 12.91 17.74 -4.53
C ALA A 180 13.34 18.05 -3.10
N TYR A 181 13.49 17.01 -2.29
CA TYR A 181 13.91 17.15 -0.90
C TYR A 181 14.87 16.04 -0.53
N ARG A 182 15.74 16.36 0.42
CA ARG A 182 16.74 15.44 0.99
C ARG A 182 16.32 15.03 2.39
N LEU A 183 16.64 13.80 2.76
CA LEU A 183 16.35 13.25 4.08
C LEU A 183 17.64 12.97 4.84
N ARG A 184 17.58 13.18 6.15
CA ARG A 184 18.50 12.63 7.14
C ARG A 184 17.79 11.48 7.85
N GLU A 185 18.39 10.31 7.77
CA GLU A 185 17.99 9.13 8.51
C GLU A 185 18.57 9.16 9.92
N ARG A 186 17.78 8.70 10.88
CA ARG A 186 18.22 8.37 12.22
C ARG A 186 17.54 7.09 12.68
N ILE A 187 18.34 6.05 12.93
CA ILE A 187 17.85 4.76 13.42
C ILE A 187 18.44 4.51 14.79
N GLU A 188 17.59 4.16 15.75
CA GLU A 188 17.95 3.97 17.15
C GLU A 188 17.16 2.81 17.78
N HIS A 189 17.72 2.18 18.82
CA HIS A 189 17.04 1.15 19.58
C HIS A 189 16.59 1.69 20.94
N TRP A 190 15.27 1.72 21.14
CA TRP A 190 14.66 2.23 22.36
C TRP A 190 13.90 1.11 23.09
N SER A 191 13.65 1.29 24.40
CA SER A 191 12.68 0.47 25.10
C SER A 191 11.27 0.70 24.56
N TRP A 192 10.38 -0.27 24.75
CA TRP A 192 8.96 -0.07 24.46
C TRP A 192 8.40 1.17 25.17
N ASP A 193 8.67 1.30 26.47
CA ASP A 193 8.14 2.44 27.27
C ASP A 193 8.59 3.79 26.73
N GLU A 194 9.83 3.89 26.25
CA GLU A 194 10.34 5.13 25.65
C GLU A 194 9.66 5.42 24.30
N ALA A 195 9.61 4.45 23.39
CA ALA A 195 8.97 4.61 22.08
C ALA A 195 7.47 4.91 22.22
N TRP A 196 6.77 4.17 23.07
CA TRP A 196 5.35 4.36 23.35
C TRP A 196 5.07 5.68 24.07
N GLY A 197 5.92 6.07 25.03
CA GLY A 197 5.77 7.31 25.80
C GLY A 197 5.94 8.56 24.95
N ARG A 198 6.78 8.50 23.91
CA ARG A 198 7.09 9.62 23.01
C ARG A 198 6.37 9.54 21.65
N PHE A 199 5.46 8.58 21.48
CA PHE A 199 4.83 8.29 20.18
C PHE A 199 4.23 9.53 19.51
N ASP A 200 3.37 10.27 20.23
CA ASP A 200 2.69 11.44 19.69
C ASP A 200 3.66 12.61 19.40
N GLU A 201 4.63 12.83 20.29
CA GLU A 201 5.68 13.83 20.09
C GLU A 201 6.42 13.57 18.76
N LEU A 202 6.85 12.33 18.54
CA LEU A 202 7.68 11.96 17.39
C LEU A 202 6.87 11.93 16.11
N ALA A 203 5.64 11.41 16.14
CA ALA A 203 4.77 11.38 14.99
C ALA A 203 4.42 12.79 14.47
N GLN A 204 4.35 13.78 15.37
CA GLN A 204 4.04 15.16 15.02
C GLN A 204 5.28 15.97 14.63
N ALA A 205 6.45 15.66 15.20
CA ALA A 205 7.67 16.45 15.03
C ALA A 205 8.45 16.11 13.76
N HIS A 206 8.37 14.88 13.28
CA HIS A 206 9.19 14.38 12.19
C HIS A 206 8.41 14.14 10.92
N ARG A 207 9.07 14.29 9.76
CA ARG A 207 8.45 14.03 8.47
C ARG A 207 8.03 12.57 8.35
N HIS A 208 8.94 11.64 8.71
CA HIS A 208 8.63 10.22 8.78
C HIS A 208 9.08 9.69 10.14
N TYR A 209 8.17 9.02 10.80
CA TYR A 209 8.42 8.28 12.03
C TYR A 209 7.75 6.92 11.95
N SER A 210 8.50 5.89 12.27
CA SER A 210 8.02 4.51 12.36
C SER A 210 8.91 3.70 13.29
N PHE A 211 8.45 2.54 13.71
CA PHE A 211 9.30 1.60 14.43
C PHE A 211 8.86 0.16 14.22
N PHE A 212 9.81 -0.76 14.39
CA PHE A 212 9.55 -2.18 14.58
C PHE A 212 9.72 -2.51 16.06
N TRP A 213 8.67 -3.00 16.69
CA TRP A 213 8.77 -3.57 18.03
C TRP A 213 9.03 -5.08 17.94
N MET A 214 10.08 -5.56 18.63
CA MET A 214 10.51 -6.96 18.64
C MET A 214 9.99 -7.69 19.86
N PRO A 215 9.05 -8.66 19.72
CA PRO A 215 8.58 -9.47 20.85
C PRO A 215 9.63 -10.44 21.37
N SER A 216 10.67 -10.76 20.61
CA SER A 216 11.73 -11.71 20.99
C SER A 216 13.04 -11.46 20.23
N GLU A 217 14.15 -12.07 20.66
CA GLU A 217 15.44 -12.04 19.94
C GLU A 217 15.30 -12.56 18.50
N GLY A 218 14.56 -13.65 18.30
CA GLY A 218 14.32 -14.18 16.95
C GLY A 218 13.63 -13.23 16.00
N SER A 219 12.89 -12.24 16.52
CA SER A 219 12.24 -11.21 15.72
C SER A 219 13.26 -10.29 15.04
N ALA A 220 14.28 -9.85 15.78
CA ALA A 220 15.36 -9.03 15.24
C ALA A 220 16.21 -9.78 14.24
N GLU A 221 16.51 -11.06 14.50
CA GLU A 221 17.26 -11.94 13.60
C GLU A 221 16.53 -12.10 12.25
N LEU A 222 15.20 -12.33 12.28
CA LEU A 222 14.39 -12.48 11.07
C LEU A 222 14.46 -11.27 10.13
N TYR A 223 14.55 -10.07 10.67
CA TYR A 223 14.58 -8.83 9.88
C TYR A 223 16.00 -8.29 9.64
N GLY A 224 17.03 -9.03 10.07
CA GLY A 224 18.42 -8.58 9.94
C GLY A 224 18.75 -7.34 10.79
N LEU A 225 17.97 -7.10 11.85
CA LEU A 225 18.10 -5.95 12.74
C LEU A 225 18.96 -6.26 13.97
N ALA A 226 19.36 -7.52 14.15
CA ALA A 226 20.16 -7.96 15.30
C ALA A 226 21.52 -7.22 15.35
N THR A 227 21.84 -6.67 16.51
CA THR A 227 23.10 -5.99 16.77
C THR A 227 23.96 -6.87 17.68
N PRO A 228 25.21 -7.21 17.31
CA PRO A 228 26.06 -8.03 18.15
C PRO A 228 26.23 -7.48 19.57
N GLY A 229 25.87 -8.29 20.59
CA GLY A 229 26.00 -7.92 21.99
C GLY A 229 24.88 -7.06 22.57
N GLU A 230 23.84 -6.74 21.78
CA GLU A 230 22.65 -6.05 22.24
C GLU A 230 21.42 -6.98 22.16
N SER A 231 20.67 -7.11 23.25
CA SER A 231 19.36 -7.77 23.22
C SER A 231 18.30 -6.79 22.72
N LEU A 232 17.55 -7.22 21.70
CA LEU A 232 16.43 -6.45 21.13
C LEU A 232 15.06 -6.97 21.58
N THR A 233 15.01 -7.92 22.50
CA THR A 233 13.73 -8.37 23.09
C THR A 233 13.03 -7.23 23.80
N ASP A 234 11.75 -7.03 23.46
CA ASP A 234 10.89 -5.95 23.99
C ASP A 234 11.46 -4.54 23.71
N ARG A 235 12.18 -4.40 22.60
CA ARG A 235 12.73 -3.11 22.14
C ARG A 235 12.15 -2.72 20.78
N CYS A 236 12.24 -1.43 20.51
CA CYS A 236 11.80 -0.83 19.26
C CYS A 236 13.03 -0.41 18.43
N HIS A 237 13.08 -0.87 17.19
CA HIS A 237 13.97 -0.33 16.16
C HIS A 237 13.28 0.89 15.55
N VAL A 238 13.64 2.07 16.02
CA VAL A 238 12.99 3.34 15.70
C VAL A 238 13.65 3.96 14.49
N LYS A 239 12.85 4.34 13.49
CA LYS A 239 13.26 5.00 12.24
C LYS A 239 12.68 6.41 12.22
N ILE A 240 13.52 7.42 12.12
CA ILE A 240 13.17 8.83 12.05
C ILE A 240 13.84 9.44 10.82
N TYR A 241 13.07 10.18 10.02
CA TYR A 241 13.58 10.91 8.87
C TYR A 241 13.11 12.35 8.90
N ASP A 242 14.07 13.26 8.76
CA ASP A 242 13.82 14.70 8.70
C ASP A 242 14.32 15.28 7.38
N GLU A 243 13.61 16.26 6.86
CA GLU A 243 14.12 17.04 5.73
C GLU A 243 15.35 17.84 6.15
N VAL A 244 16.32 17.92 5.28
CA VAL A 244 17.52 18.72 5.45
C VAL A 244 17.78 19.57 4.21
N ASP A 245 18.37 20.73 4.40
CA ASP A 245 18.80 21.61 3.34
C ASP A 245 20.13 21.17 2.70
N ASP A 246 20.51 21.82 1.62
CA ASP A 246 21.71 21.52 0.84
C ASP A 246 23.04 21.80 1.57
N SER A 247 23.00 22.51 2.71
CA SER A 247 24.21 22.75 3.53
C SER A 247 24.65 21.52 4.30
N VAL A 248 23.75 20.54 4.48
CA VAL A 248 24.07 19.26 5.14
C VAL A 248 24.72 18.33 4.09
N PRO A 249 25.96 17.87 4.30
CA PRO A 249 26.62 16.98 3.36
C PRO A 249 25.94 15.62 3.26
N ASP A 250 26.01 14.97 2.09
CA ASP A 250 25.57 13.59 1.92
C ASP A 250 26.38 12.66 2.83
N SER A 251 25.75 11.58 3.30
CA SER A 251 26.37 10.58 4.16
C SER A 251 25.79 9.19 3.88
N ASP A 252 26.67 8.21 3.75
CA ASP A 252 26.33 6.79 3.66
C ASP A 252 26.55 6.05 4.99
N GLU A 253 26.79 6.80 6.09
CA GLU A 253 26.99 6.20 7.41
C GLU A 253 25.74 5.40 7.82
N PRO A 254 25.88 4.10 8.12
CA PRO A 254 24.74 3.29 8.53
C PRO A 254 23.97 3.91 9.69
N HIS A 255 22.62 3.94 9.60
CA HIS A 255 21.71 4.53 10.56
C HIS A 255 21.79 6.07 10.69
N ARG A 256 22.57 6.73 9.84
CA ARG A 256 22.77 8.20 9.80
C ARG A 256 22.92 8.70 8.36
N ARG A 257 22.31 8.02 7.40
CA ARG A 257 22.40 8.38 5.98
C ARG A 257 21.77 9.76 5.73
N VAL A 258 22.34 10.46 4.76
CA VAL A 258 21.81 11.76 4.28
C VAL A 258 21.89 11.79 2.76
N GLY A 259 20.81 12.16 2.10
CA GLY A 259 20.79 12.25 0.63
C GLY A 259 19.38 12.44 0.07
N PRO A 260 19.18 12.29 -1.24
CA PRO A 260 17.88 12.37 -1.88
C PRO A 260 16.86 11.42 -1.26
N ALA A 261 15.63 11.89 -1.07
CA ALA A 261 14.59 11.13 -0.38
C ALA A 261 14.35 9.74 -0.98
N TYR A 262 14.32 9.63 -2.32
CA TYR A 262 14.13 8.37 -3.04
C TYR A 262 15.29 7.36 -2.88
N VAL A 263 16.44 7.80 -2.38
CA VAL A 263 17.61 6.94 -2.06
C VAL A 263 17.60 6.55 -0.59
N ILE A 264 17.26 7.50 0.29
CA ILE A 264 17.39 7.34 1.74
C ILE A 264 16.22 6.56 2.36
N TYR A 265 14.98 6.83 1.93
CA TYR A 265 13.80 6.25 2.55
C TYR A 265 13.60 4.75 2.25
N PRO A 266 13.72 4.27 0.98
CA PRO A 266 13.42 2.88 0.67
C PRO A 266 14.32 1.91 1.46
N MET A 267 13.71 0.83 1.92
CA MET A 267 14.39 -0.21 2.68
C MET A 267 13.87 -1.58 2.23
N VAL A 268 14.79 -2.50 1.97
CA VAL A 268 14.47 -3.88 1.57
C VAL A 268 14.58 -4.77 2.80
N TYR A 269 13.50 -5.51 3.09
CA TYR A 269 13.49 -6.60 4.07
C TYR A 269 13.43 -7.92 3.34
N GLU A 270 14.35 -8.82 3.63
CA GLU A 270 14.50 -10.08 2.89
C GLU A 270 13.63 -11.25 3.37
N PRO A 271 13.09 -11.29 4.63
CA PRO A 271 12.37 -12.47 5.07
C PRO A 271 11.08 -12.66 4.26
N ASN A 272 10.77 -13.91 3.94
CA ASN A 272 9.47 -14.27 3.39
C ASN A 272 8.44 -14.28 4.52
N PHE A 273 7.38 -13.51 4.38
CA PHE A 273 6.31 -13.36 5.36
C PHE A 273 4.95 -13.23 4.68
N HIS A 274 3.88 -13.48 5.43
CA HIS A 274 2.50 -13.19 5.01
C HIS A 274 1.91 -12.16 5.94
N GLU A 275 1.67 -10.97 5.44
CA GLU A 275 1.42 -9.78 6.23
C GLU A 275 -0.06 -9.42 6.30
N LEU A 276 -0.50 -9.05 7.51
CA LEU A 276 -1.75 -8.38 7.82
C LEU A 276 -1.43 -6.96 8.30
N GLU A 277 -2.09 -5.96 7.75
CA GLU A 277 -1.87 -4.56 8.08
C GLU A 277 -3.19 -3.82 8.22
N TYR A 278 -3.40 -3.22 9.40
CA TYR A 278 -4.64 -2.56 9.77
C TYR A 278 -4.39 -1.12 10.24
N PHE A 279 -5.38 -0.26 10.05
CA PHE A 279 -5.34 1.17 10.28
C PHE A 279 -6.40 1.55 11.30
N VAL A 280 -5.97 1.87 12.50
CA VAL A 280 -6.86 2.36 13.57
C VAL A 280 -6.87 3.89 13.57
N PRO A 281 -7.97 4.56 14.01
CA PRO A 281 -7.96 6.00 14.21
C PRO A 281 -6.80 6.42 15.09
N TYR A 282 -6.15 7.56 14.77
CA TYR A 282 -4.96 8.02 15.47
C TYR A 282 -5.21 8.19 16.99
N GLU A 283 -6.39 8.66 17.36
CA GLU A 283 -6.78 8.96 18.72
C GLU A 283 -6.78 7.74 19.65
N VAL A 284 -7.06 6.55 19.10
CA VAL A 284 -7.06 5.28 19.84
C VAL A 284 -5.81 4.43 19.55
N GLY A 285 -4.90 4.95 18.73
CA GLY A 285 -3.73 4.21 18.25
C GLY A 285 -2.86 3.68 19.37
N ARG A 286 -2.58 4.48 20.39
CA ARG A 286 -1.75 4.06 21.53
C ARG A 286 -2.36 2.91 22.33
N ASP A 287 -3.67 2.94 22.54
CA ASP A 287 -4.38 1.87 23.25
C ASP A 287 -4.37 0.58 22.42
N ALA A 288 -4.58 0.70 21.10
CA ALA A 288 -4.48 -0.43 20.19
C ALA A 288 -3.07 -1.05 20.17
N LEU A 289 -2.01 -0.22 20.17
CA LEU A 289 -0.63 -0.69 20.24
C LEU A 289 -0.33 -1.45 21.54
N ALA A 290 -0.79 -0.93 22.69
CA ALA A 290 -0.62 -1.60 23.98
C ALA A 290 -1.34 -2.96 23.99
N ALA A 291 -2.59 -3.02 23.51
CA ALA A 291 -3.36 -4.26 23.40
C ALA A 291 -2.69 -5.27 22.45
N MET A 292 -2.15 -4.79 21.31
CA MET A 292 -1.42 -5.64 20.36
C MET A 292 -0.13 -6.21 20.95
N ARG A 293 0.64 -5.42 21.70
CA ARG A 293 1.83 -5.92 22.39
C ARG A 293 1.48 -7.06 23.34
N GLU A 294 0.43 -6.92 24.16
CA GLU A 294 -0.03 -7.99 25.08
C GLU A 294 -0.46 -9.24 24.31
N LEU A 295 -1.21 -9.06 23.20
CA LEU A 295 -1.62 -10.19 22.35
C LEU A 295 -0.39 -10.92 21.82
N MET A 296 0.58 -10.21 21.26
CA MET A 296 1.75 -10.80 20.64
C MET A 296 2.62 -11.56 21.64
N LEU A 297 2.84 -11.02 22.83
CA LEU A 297 3.62 -11.69 23.89
C LEU A 297 3.01 -13.03 24.32
N ARG A 298 1.68 -13.14 24.38
CA ARG A 298 1.02 -14.42 24.72
C ARG A 298 0.85 -15.36 23.52
N SER A 299 1.07 -14.90 22.30
CA SER A 299 0.89 -15.66 21.06
C SER A 299 2.19 -16.28 20.52
N LEU A 300 3.33 -16.07 21.19
CA LEU A 300 4.60 -16.68 20.78
C LEU A 300 4.51 -18.19 20.76
N PRO A 301 5.12 -18.90 19.76
CA PRO A 301 5.98 -18.33 18.72
C PRO A 301 5.25 -17.90 17.44
N ALA A 302 3.92 -17.95 17.35
CA ALA A 302 3.17 -17.58 16.13
C ALA A 302 3.35 -16.10 15.77
N SER A 303 3.56 -15.22 16.75
CA SER A 303 3.82 -13.78 16.64
C SER A 303 5.31 -13.42 16.60
N ILE A 304 6.15 -14.28 16.01
CA ILE A 304 7.61 -14.09 16.05
C ILE A 304 8.10 -12.89 15.21
N PHE A 305 7.36 -12.50 14.17
CA PHE A 305 7.73 -11.31 13.39
C PHE A 305 7.57 -10.03 14.21
N PRO A 306 8.38 -8.99 13.94
CA PRO A 306 8.18 -7.68 14.56
C PRO A 306 6.79 -7.12 14.28
N MET A 307 6.25 -6.30 15.20
CA MET A 307 5.13 -5.42 14.89
C MET A 307 5.68 -4.14 14.27
N GLU A 308 5.35 -3.86 13.02
CA GLU A 308 5.67 -2.58 12.40
C GLU A 308 4.56 -1.56 12.71
N VAL A 309 5.00 -0.36 13.12
CA VAL A 309 4.12 0.74 13.47
C VAL A 309 4.48 1.97 12.66
N ARG A 310 3.48 2.54 11.99
CA ARG A 310 3.58 3.77 11.18
C ARG A 310 2.43 4.72 11.49
N THR A 311 2.46 5.91 10.90
CA THR A 311 1.31 6.81 10.84
C THR A 311 1.04 7.21 9.40
N VAL A 312 -0.22 7.46 9.06
CA VAL A 312 -0.64 7.93 7.73
C VAL A 312 -1.70 9.01 7.91
N GLY A 313 -1.50 10.13 7.22
CA GLY A 313 -2.45 11.25 7.19
C GLY A 313 -3.72 10.90 6.42
N ARG A 314 -4.79 11.61 6.75
CA ARG A 314 -6.12 11.46 6.11
C ARG A 314 -6.09 11.76 4.62
N ASP A 315 -7.02 11.17 3.90
CA ASP A 315 -7.34 11.45 2.50
C ASP A 315 -8.85 11.38 2.22
N ASP A 316 -9.25 11.58 0.95
CA ASP A 316 -10.65 11.65 0.54
C ASP A 316 -11.10 10.45 -0.31
N ALA A 317 -10.23 9.44 -0.53
CA ALA A 317 -10.56 8.30 -1.37
C ALA A 317 -11.53 7.34 -0.65
N TYR A 318 -12.64 6.99 -1.30
CA TYR A 318 -13.78 6.28 -0.69
C TYR A 318 -13.44 4.97 0.00
N LEU A 319 -12.53 4.20 -0.56
CA LEU A 319 -12.07 2.93 0.02
C LEU A 319 -10.69 3.05 0.71
N SER A 320 -10.19 4.27 0.92
CA SER A 320 -8.96 4.44 1.69
C SER A 320 -9.17 4.04 3.15
N HIS A 321 -8.18 3.36 3.69
CA HIS A 321 -8.11 3.08 5.12
C HIS A 321 -7.96 4.36 5.97
N SER A 322 -7.45 5.46 5.36
CA SER A 322 -7.31 6.78 6.00
C SER A 322 -8.38 7.79 5.55
N PHE A 323 -9.49 7.33 4.95
CA PHE A 323 -10.59 8.21 4.55
C PHE A 323 -11.07 9.06 5.73
N GLU A 324 -10.94 10.41 5.60
CA GLU A 324 -11.33 11.44 6.58
C GLU A 324 -10.72 11.32 7.99
N ARG A 325 -9.72 10.46 8.21
CA ARG A 325 -9.07 10.30 9.52
C ARG A 325 -7.59 10.01 9.41
N ASP A 326 -6.80 10.63 10.28
CA ASP A 326 -5.41 10.25 10.50
C ASP A 326 -5.37 8.87 11.18
N THR A 327 -4.36 8.06 10.87
CA THR A 327 -4.32 6.67 11.32
C THR A 327 -2.98 6.25 11.89
N VAL A 328 -3.03 5.35 12.87
CA VAL A 328 -1.90 4.51 13.26
C VAL A 328 -2.01 3.20 12.49
N VAL A 329 -0.94 2.82 11.84
CA VAL A 329 -0.80 1.58 11.08
C VAL A 329 -0.16 0.54 11.97
N ILE A 330 -0.77 -0.63 12.03
CA ILE A 330 -0.27 -1.79 12.78
C ILE A 330 -0.14 -2.95 11.80
N SER A 331 1.11 -3.35 11.54
CA SER A 331 1.44 -4.46 10.65
C SER A 331 2.05 -5.61 11.44
N VAL A 332 1.54 -6.81 11.20
CA VAL A 332 2.04 -8.06 11.77
C VAL A 332 2.07 -9.15 10.72
N SER A 333 2.91 -10.15 10.91
CA SER A 333 3.13 -11.17 9.90
C SER A 333 3.07 -12.58 10.46
N GLY A 334 2.64 -13.52 9.61
CA GLY A 334 2.72 -14.94 9.83
C GLY A 334 3.89 -15.57 9.08
N THR A 335 4.51 -16.59 9.66
CA THR A 335 5.60 -17.33 9.04
C THR A 335 5.06 -18.33 8.01
N PRO A 336 5.43 -18.24 6.73
CA PRO A 336 5.03 -19.19 5.70
C PRO A 336 5.37 -20.63 6.11
N GLY A 337 4.43 -21.56 5.88
CA GLY A 337 4.59 -22.96 6.25
C GLY A 337 4.21 -23.30 7.70
N THR A 338 3.82 -22.33 8.51
CA THR A 338 3.26 -22.53 9.87
C THR A 338 1.76 -22.26 9.90
N ASP A 339 1.08 -22.69 10.97
CA ASP A 339 -0.33 -22.36 11.20
C ASP A 339 -0.47 -21.03 11.98
N TYR A 340 -0.26 -19.92 11.28
CA TYR A 340 -0.38 -18.56 11.82
C TYR A 340 -1.82 -18.01 11.78
N TRP A 341 -2.75 -18.68 11.11
CA TRP A 341 -4.12 -18.20 10.91
C TRP A 341 -4.89 -17.93 12.20
N PRO A 342 -4.81 -18.78 13.24
CA PRO A 342 -5.46 -18.49 14.52
C PRO A 342 -4.96 -17.17 15.14
N TYR A 343 -3.64 -16.91 15.07
CA TYR A 343 -3.04 -15.67 15.54
C TYR A 343 -3.56 -14.45 14.76
N LEU A 344 -3.53 -14.48 13.41
CA LEU A 344 -4.02 -13.36 12.62
C LEU A 344 -5.53 -13.11 12.80
N ARG A 345 -6.33 -14.14 13.08
CA ARG A 345 -7.75 -13.95 13.42
C ARG A 345 -7.95 -13.27 14.78
N GLU A 346 -7.09 -13.55 15.75
CA GLU A 346 -7.12 -12.83 17.02
C GLU A 346 -6.72 -11.37 16.85
N VAL A 347 -5.72 -11.08 15.98
CA VAL A 347 -5.35 -9.71 15.60
C VAL A 347 -6.52 -8.97 14.95
N ASP A 348 -7.18 -9.60 13.95
CA ASP A 348 -8.36 -9.04 13.28
C ASP A 348 -9.48 -8.70 14.29
N ARG A 349 -9.80 -9.65 15.19
CA ARG A 349 -10.80 -9.45 16.22
C ARG A 349 -10.43 -8.28 17.15
N LEU A 350 -9.19 -8.26 17.65
CA LEU A 350 -8.71 -7.24 18.56
C LEU A 350 -8.73 -5.85 17.92
N LEU A 351 -8.13 -5.71 16.72
CA LEU A 351 -8.07 -4.42 16.04
C LEU A 351 -9.45 -3.97 15.54
N GLY A 352 -10.37 -4.93 15.32
CA GLY A 352 -11.77 -4.64 15.05
C GLY A 352 -12.48 -3.87 16.16
N GLU A 353 -12.07 -4.04 17.42
CA GLU A 353 -12.61 -3.30 18.58
C GLU A 353 -12.17 -1.82 18.58
N PHE A 354 -11.14 -1.47 17.80
CA PHE A 354 -10.63 -0.12 17.59
C PHE A 354 -11.05 0.51 16.25
N ASP A 355 -12.14 0.06 15.65
CA ASP A 355 -12.61 0.55 14.34
C ASP A 355 -11.54 0.51 13.24
N ALA A 356 -10.75 -0.56 13.20
CA ALA A 356 -9.68 -0.71 12.24
C ALA A 356 -10.20 -0.93 10.82
N ARG A 357 -9.59 -0.24 9.83
CA ARG A 357 -9.74 -0.52 8.40
C ARG A 357 -8.54 -1.33 7.91
N VAL A 358 -8.71 -2.04 6.79
CA VAL A 358 -7.70 -2.96 6.27
C VAL A 358 -6.89 -2.36 5.13
N HIS A 359 -5.64 -2.77 4.98
CA HIS A 359 -4.89 -2.57 3.74
C HIS A 359 -5.36 -3.58 2.68
N TRP A 360 -5.88 -3.10 1.53
CA TRP A 360 -6.50 -3.96 0.50
C TRP A 360 -5.55 -4.99 -0.12
N GLY A 361 -4.25 -4.72 -0.13
CA GLY A 361 -3.22 -5.63 -0.63
C GLY A 361 -2.66 -6.60 0.42
N LYS A 362 -3.04 -6.48 1.68
CA LYS A 362 -2.55 -7.32 2.79
C LYS A 362 -3.62 -8.31 3.24
N LEU A 363 -3.24 -9.34 4.01
CA LEU A 363 -4.21 -10.30 4.54
C LEU A 363 -5.25 -9.59 5.40
N HIS A 364 -6.51 -9.95 5.23
CA HIS A 364 -7.61 -9.43 6.04
C HIS A 364 -8.79 -10.41 6.07
N PHE A 365 -9.68 -10.22 7.03
CA PHE A 365 -10.89 -11.02 7.21
C PHE A 365 -12.17 -10.17 7.07
N LEU A 366 -12.06 -9.01 6.43
CA LEU A 366 -13.16 -8.06 6.24
C LEU A 366 -14.39 -8.74 5.62
N THR A 367 -15.53 -8.58 6.26
CA THR A 367 -16.83 -8.99 5.73
C THR A 367 -17.54 -7.82 5.07
N ARG A 368 -18.60 -8.11 4.28
CA ARG A 368 -19.43 -7.04 3.70
C ARG A 368 -20.08 -6.16 4.77
N GLU A 369 -20.55 -6.73 5.86
CA GLU A 369 -21.14 -5.99 6.97
C GLU A 369 -20.13 -5.00 7.55
N GLN A 370 -18.92 -5.46 7.87
CA GLN A 370 -17.83 -4.62 8.35
C GLN A 370 -17.38 -3.58 7.32
N LEU A 371 -17.37 -3.92 6.01
CA LEU A 371 -17.10 -2.95 4.95
C LEU A 371 -18.07 -1.78 5.00
N LEU A 372 -19.37 -2.07 5.05
CA LEU A 372 -20.43 -1.04 5.07
C LEU A 372 -20.45 -0.23 6.37
N GLU A 373 -20.02 -0.84 7.48
CA GLU A 373 -19.90 -0.18 8.78
C GLU A 373 -18.71 0.76 8.85
N ARG A 374 -17.52 0.29 8.41
CA ARG A 374 -16.23 0.97 8.63
C ARG A 374 -15.83 1.94 7.51
N TYR A 375 -16.39 1.79 6.31
CA TYR A 375 -16.09 2.65 5.16
C TYR A 375 -17.32 3.49 4.80
N PRO A 376 -17.38 4.74 5.26
CA PRO A 376 -18.59 5.58 5.13
C PRO A 376 -19.09 5.78 3.70
N ARG A 377 -18.18 5.73 2.72
CA ARG A 377 -18.48 5.91 1.29
C ARG A 377 -18.51 4.58 0.50
N ALA A 378 -18.61 3.42 1.21
CA ALA A 378 -18.66 2.11 0.56
C ALA A 378 -19.87 1.96 -0.38
N ASN A 379 -21.05 2.46 0.00
CA ASN A 379 -22.23 2.41 -0.85
C ASN A 379 -22.09 3.27 -2.10
N ASP A 380 -21.53 4.47 -1.98
CA ASP A 380 -21.28 5.36 -3.13
C ASP A 380 -20.25 4.74 -4.09
N PHE A 381 -19.23 4.07 -3.55
CA PHE A 381 -18.28 3.30 -4.34
C PHE A 381 -18.98 2.15 -5.09
N ILE A 382 -19.83 1.38 -4.42
CA ILE A 382 -20.58 0.26 -5.02
C ILE A 382 -21.49 0.76 -6.14
N GLU A 383 -22.14 1.90 -5.97
CA GLU A 383 -22.96 2.53 -7.00
C GLU A 383 -22.10 2.97 -8.21
N THR A 384 -20.98 3.63 -7.96
CA THR A 384 -20.03 4.04 -9.00
C THR A 384 -19.50 2.82 -9.76
N ARG A 385 -19.14 1.74 -9.05
CA ARG A 385 -18.70 0.49 -9.66
C ARG A 385 -19.79 -0.09 -10.58
N ARG A 386 -21.05 -0.15 -10.14
CA ARG A 386 -22.17 -0.67 -10.97
C ARG A 386 -22.41 0.17 -12.21
N ARG A 387 -22.13 1.47 -12.16
CA ARG A 387 -22.25 2.36 -13.34
C ARG A 387 -21.15 2.09 -14.36
N LEU A 388 -19.89 1.88 -13.93
CA LEU A 388 -18.74 1.69 -14.81
C LEU A 388 -18.50 0.22 -15.22
N ASP A 389 -18.99 -0.72 -14.41
CA ASP A 389 -18.90 -2.15 -14.63
C ASP A 389 -20.21 -2.84 -14.22
N PRO A 390 -21.31 -2.65 -14.99
CA PRO A 390 -22.63 -3.17 -14.64
C PRO A 390 -22.68 -4.70 -14.56
N ASP A 391 -21.89 -5.38 -15.39
CA ASP A 391 -21.85 -6.84 -15.46
C ASP A 391 -20.91 -7.47 -14.42
N GLY A 392 -20.17 -6.66 -13.65
CA GLY A 392 -19.20 -7.15 -12.66
C GLY A 392 -18.01 -7.87 -13.29
N THR A 393 -17.59 -7.42 -14.47
CA THR A 393 -16.45 -7.97 -15.23
C THR A 393 -15.16 -7.96 -14.42
N PHE A 394 -14.96 -6.93 -13.60
CA PHE A 394 -13.78 -6.79 -12.75
C PHE A 394 -13.92 -7.40 -11.34
N LEU A 395 -15.04 -8.04 -11.02
CA LEU A 395 -15.21 -8.74 -9.75
C LEU A 395 -14.75 -10.19 -9.88
N ASN A 396 -13.79 -10.58 -9.07
CA ASN A 396 -13.40 -11.98 -8.90
C ASN A 396 -14.08 -12.61 -7.66
N SER A 397 -13.79 -13.87 -7.37
CA SER A 397 -14.37 -14.61 -6.25
C SER A 397 -14.06 -14.00 -4.87
N HIS A 398 -12.99 -13.22 -4.72
CA HIS A 398 -12.62 -12.53 -3.49
C HIS A 398 -13.40 -11.22 -3.29
N LEU A 399 -13.54 -10.42 -4.34
CA LEU A 399 -14.16 -9.11 -4.28
C LEU A 399 -15.69 -9.15 -4.35
N ARG A 400 -16.24 -10.14 -5.07
CA ARG A 400 -17.69 -10.29 -5.27
C ARG A 400 -18.47 -10.34 -3.96
N PRO A 401 -18.09 -11.12 -2.93
CA PRO A 401 -18.82 -11.15 -1.66
C PRO A 401 -18.81 -9.83 -0.90
N LEU A 402 -17.84 -8.96 -1.15
CA LEU A 402 -17.73 -7.66 -0.49
C LEU A 402 -18.53 -6.57 -1.20
N PHE A 403 -18.57 -6.57 -2.56
CA PHE A 403 -19.01 -5.42 -3.35
C PHE A 403 -20.23 -5.68 -4.25
N GLU A 404 -20.77 -6.87 -4.29
CA GLU A 404 -21.98 -7.22 -5.05
C GLU A 404 -23.31 -7.22 -4.22
#